data_6d0344206c06aa12bd6fff33b443bd3c
#
_entry.id   6d0344206c06aa12bd6fff33b443bd3c
#
_cell.length_a   1.000
_cell.length_b   1.000
_cell.length_c   1.000
_cell.angle_alpha   90.00
_cell.angle_beta   90.00
_cell.angle_gamma   90.00
#
_symmetry.space_group_name_H-M   'P 1'
#
loop_
_entity.id
_entity.type
_entity.pdbx_description
1 polymer ?
#
loop_
_entity_poly.entity_id
_entity_poly.type
_entity_poly.pdbx_seq_one_letter_code
_entity_poly.pdbx_strand_id
1 'polypeptide(L)'
;MEHTRSGSDILVRIDPGEEIHTVLKELADDLGFDAAAITSGIGRTRENSYGYMDEEGVYQRRSLDPPSELVSLSGNIARTEKGDAFTHIHCCWSDDDNNVLAGHLFQATVHVVAEIHIRVMDHASMTRCPLAEFELSLIHI
;
A
#
# COMPACT_ATOMS: atom_id res chain seq x y z
N MET A 1 -12.28 -7.63 -6.01
CA MET A 1 -11.26 -6.85 -6.74
C MET A 1 -11.41 -7.06 -8.24
N GLU A 2 -11.36 -5.99 -9.03
CA GLU A 2 -11.26 -6.02 -10.49
C GLU A 2 -10.10 -5.13 -10.94
N HIS A 3 -9.46 -5.47 -12.07
CA HIS A 3 -8.37 -4.67 -12.61
C HIS A 3 -8.37 -4.64 -14.13
N THR A 4 -7.73 -3.63 -14.68
CA THR A 4 -7.38 -3.56 -16.12
C THR A 4 -5.90 -3.20 -16.26
N ARG A 5 -5.23 -3.77 -17.27
CA ARG A 5 -3.83 -3.49 -17.57
C ARG A 5 -3.70 -2.92 -18.99
N SER A 6 -2.93 -1.84 -19.13
CA SER A 6 -2.55 -1.24 -20.39
C SER A 6 -1.04 -0.99 -20.41
N GLY A 7 -0.29 -1.86 -21.08
CA GLY A 7 1.18 -1.84 -21.01
C GLY A 7 1.67 -2.04 -19.57
N SER A 8 2.43 -1.10 -19.05
CA SER A 8 2.93 -1.13 -17.68
C SER A 8 1.96 -0.54 -16.65
N ASP A 9 0.86 0.07 -17.08
CA ASP A 9 -0.11 0.70 -16.19
C ASP A 9 -1.24 -0.26 -15.83
N ILE A 10 -1.59 -0.34 -14.55
CA ILE A 10 -2.70 -1.14 -14.00
C ILE A 10 -3.58 -0.20 -13.19
N LEU A 11 -4.87 -0.23 -13.45
CA LEU A 11 -5.88 0.35 -12.56
C LEU A 11 -6.61 -0.80 -11.87
N VAL A 12 -6.60 -0.81 -10.55
CA VAL A 12 -7.31 -1.80 -9.74
C VAL A 12 -8.38 -1.13 -8.90
N ARG A 13 -9.59 -1.71 -8.93
CA ARG A 13 -10.68 -1.43 -8.02
C ARG A 13 -10.72 -2.51 -6.95
N ILE A 14 -10.62 -2.12 -5.71
CA ILE A 14 -10.74 -2.99 -4.53
C ILE A 14 -12.15 -2.84 -3.98
N ASP A 15 -12.81 -3.95 -3.71
CA ASP A 15 -14.23 -4.00 -3.35
C ASP A 15 -14.43 -3.94 -1.81
N PRO A 16 -15.65 -3.63 -1.34
CA PRO A 16 -15.94 -3.55 0.11
C PRO A 16 -15.56 -4.83 0.86
N GLY A 17 -14.87 -4.66 1.99
CA GLY A 17 -14.43 -5.75 2.87
C GLY A 17 -13.06 -6.32 2.53
N GLU A 18 -12.48 -5.99 1.39
CA GLU A 18 -11.12 -6.39 1.03
C GLU A 18 -10.09 -5.49 1.73
N GLU A 19 -8.90 -6.06 2.03
CA GLU A 19 -7.80 -5.34 2.68
C GLU A 19 -6.75 -4.95 1.64
N ILE A 20 -6.31 -3.68 1.68
CA ILE A 20 -5.48 -3.08 0.62
C ILE A 20 -4.16 -3.83 0.41
N HIS A 21 -3.38 -4.11 1.47
CA HIS A 21 -2.10 -4.81 1.32
C HIS A 21 -2.27 -6.22 0.76
N THR A 22 -3.28 -6.93 1.23
CA THR A 22 -3.58 -8.29 0.80
C THR A 22 -3.87 -8.33 -0.70
N VAL A 23 -4.81 -7.50 -1.15
CA VAL A 23 -5.20 -7.45 -2.56
C VAL A 23 -4.03 -7.07 -3.47
N LEU A 24 -3.22 -6.08 -3.08
CA LEU A 24 -2.09 -5.64 -3.91
C LEU A 24 -0.97 -6.68 -4.00
N LYS A 25 -0.76 -7.47 -2.94
CA LYS A 25 0.20 -8.59 -2.96
C LYS A 25 -0.31 -9.73 -3.85
N GLU A 26 -1.58 -10.12 -3.70
CA GLU A 26 -2.21 -11.12 -4.55
C GLU A 26 -2.16 -10.72 -6.03
N LEU A 27 -2.46 -9.44 -6.33
CA LEU A 27 -2.36 -8.93 -7.70
C LEU A 27 -0.93 -9.02 -8.28
N ALA A 28 0.09 -8.72 -7.46
CA ALA A 28 1.49 -8.84 -7.88
C ALA A 28 1.87 -10.29 -8.18
N ASP A 29 1.38 -11.24 -7.38
CA ASP A 29 1.61 -12.67 -7.57
C ASP A 29 0.87 -13.20 -8.80
N ASP A 30 -0.39 -12.86 -8.96
CA ASP A 30 -1.24 -13.29 -10.08
C ASP A 30 -0.73 -12.77 -11.44
N LEU A 31 -0.24 -11.54 -11.49
CA LEU A 31 0.28 -10.91 -12.71
C LEU A 31 1.78 -11.11 -12.92
N GLY A 32 2.48 -11.67 -11.92
CA GLY A 32 3.88 -12.08 -12.02
C GLY A 32 4.86 -10.92 -12.17
N PHE A 33 4.69 -9.81 -11.43
CA PHE A 33 5.65 -8.71 -11.42
C PHE A 33 6.36 -8.57 -10.07
N ASP A 34 7.62 -8.14 -10.11
CA ASP A 34 8.50 -8.04 -8.94
C ASP A 34 8.76 -6.61 -8.49
N ALA A 35 8.42 -5.64 -9.32
CA ALA A 35 8.69 -4.23 -9.06
C ALA A 35 7.57 -3.34 -9.61
N ALA A 36 7.03 -2.48 -8.76
CA ALA A 36 6.04 -1.50 -9.20
C ALA A 36 6.01 -0.27 -8.29
N ALA A 37 5.70 0.89 -8.86
CA ALA A 37 5.29 2.07 -8.11
C ALA A 37 3.77 2.07 -7.97
N ILE A 38 3.28 2.34 -6.77
CA ILE A 38 1.88 2.70 -6.52
C ILE A 38 1.82 4.21 -6.60
N THR A 39 1.30 4.73 -7.69
CA THR A 39 1.42 6.16 -8.03
C THR A 39 0.30 7.00 -7.46
N SER A 40 -0.88 6.41 -7.28
CA SER A 40 -2.04 7.06 -6.67
C SER A 40 -3.06 6.05 -6.18
N GLY A 41 -3.85 6.44 -5.20
CA GLY A 41 -5.03 5.70 -4.76
C GLY A 41 -5.98 6.63 -4.03
N ILE A 42 -7.27 6.42 -4.25
CA ILE A 42 -8.37 7.13 -3.58
C ILE A 42 -9.47 6.15 -3.22
N GLY A 43 -10.36 6.52 -2.32
CA GLY A 43 -11.49 5.68 -1.95
C GLY A 43 -12.09 6.03 -0.60
N ARG A 44 -12.77 5.05 0.01
CA ARG A 44 -13.27 5.16 1.39
C ARG A 44 -12.95 3.86 2.14
N THR A 45 -12.22 3.96 3.25
CA THR A 45 -11.75 2.82 4.03
C THR A 45 -12.15 2.93 5.50
N ARG A 46 -12.07 1.83 6.24
CA ARG A 46 -12.36 1.73 7.68
C ARG A 46 -11.32 0.83 8.35
N GLU A 47 -11.32 0.81 9.67
CA GLU A 47 -10.38 0.00 10.45
C GLU A 47 -8.93 0.29 10.02
N ASN A 48 -8.64 1.56 9.82
CA ASN A 48 -7.34 2.01 9.34
C ASN A 48 -6.33 1.99 10.48
N SER A 49 -5.24 1.26 10.31
CA SER A 49 -4.07 1.28 11.19
C SER A 49 -2.91 1.94 10.47
N TYR A 50 -2.36 3.00 11.05
CA TYR A 50 -1.30 3.81 10.47
C TYR A 50 -0.32 4.30 11.54
N GLY A 51 0.77 4.93 11.15
CA GLY A 51 1.69 5.48 12.12
C GLY A 51 2.94 6.08 11.49
N TYR A 52 3.92 6.26 12.36
CA TYR A 52 5.23 6.79 11.99
C TYR A 52 6.33 6.09 12.78
N MET A 53 7.54 6.09 12.25
CA MET A 53 8.73 5.63 12.95
C MET A 53 9.29 6.80 13.80
N ASP A 54 9.51 6.58 15.08
CA ASP A 54 10.11 7.56 15.99
C ASP A 54 11.64 7.61 15.88
N GLU A 55 12.29 8.45 16.69
CA GLU A 55 13.74 8.65 16.68
C GLU A 55 14.51 7.42 17.13
N GLU A 56 13.88 6.53 17.90
CA GLU A 56 14.44 5.25 18.34
C GLU A 56 14.24 4.11 17.33
N GLY A 57 13.62 4.39 16.15
CA GLY A 57 13.33 3.39 15.13
C GLY A 57 12.11 2.52 15.42
N VAL A 58 11.26 2.91 16.36
CA VAL A 58 10.06 2.18 16.75
C VAL A 58 8.82 2.76 16.10
N TYR A 59 7.98 1.91 15.49
CA TYR A 59 6.71 2.36 14.93
C TYR A 59 5.68 2.68 15.99
N GLN A 60 5.28 3.94 16.03
CA GLN A 60 4.15 4.45 16.83
C GLN A 60 2.85 4.29 16.03
N ARG A 61 2.01 3.33 16.44
CA ARG A 61 0.75 3.01 15.74
C ARG A 61 -0.42 3.81 16.26
N ARG A 62 -1.34 4.14 15.36
CA ARG A 62 -2.61 4.81 15.61
C ARG A 62 -3.72 4.10 14.84
N SER A 63 -4.97 4.25 15.29
CA SER A 63 -6.13 3.75 14.57
C SER A 63 -7.09 4.87 14.18
N LEU A 64 -7.76 4.68 13.04
CA LEU A 64 -8.90 5.46 12.58
C LEU A 64 -9.95 4.44 12.13
N ASP A 65 -10.77 4.01 13.11
CA ASP A 65 -11.70 2.88 12.92
C ASP A 65 -12.93 3.25 12.08
N PRO A 66 -13.55 4.47 12.24
CA PRO A 66 -14.69 4.86 11.43
C PRO A 66 -14.35 4.93 9.94
N PRO A 67 -15.36 4.70 9.06
CA PRO A 67 -15.20 4.91 7.63
C PRO A 67 -14.75 6.35 7.33
N SER A 68 -13.64 6.50 6.62
CA SER A 68 -13.04 7.79 6.31
C SER A 68 -12.61 7.85 4.86
N GLU A 69 -12.60 9.05 4.28
CA GLU A 69 -12.16 9.25 2.90
C GLU A 69 -10.66 8.99 2.78
N LEU A 70 -10.29 8.02 1.95
CA LEU A 70 -8.92 7.81 1.52
C LEU A 70 -8.61 8.86 0.43
N VAL A 71 -8.00 9.97 0.85
CA VAL A 71 -7.74 11.12 -0.02
C VAL A 71 -6.55 10.88 -0.93
N SER A 72 -5.55 10.13 -0.43
CA SER A 72 -4.35 9.79 -1.19
C SER A 72 -3.70 8.54 -0.64
N LEU A 73 -3.18 7.73 -1.54
CA LEU A 73 -2.36 6.58 -1.25
C LEU A 73 -1.22 6.52 -2.26
N SER A 74 -0.01 6.25 -1.80
CA SER A 74 1.14 6.02 -2.67
C SER A 74 2.15 5.09 -2.01
N GLY A 75 3.03 4.49 -2.82
CA GLY A 75 4.01 3.55 -2.31
C GLY A 75 4.70 2.74 -3.40
N ASN A 76 5.08 1.53 -3.05
CA ASN A 76 5.65 0.59 -4.00
C ASN A 76 5.35 -0.87 -3.63
N ILE A 77 5.52 -1.74 -4.62
CA ILE A 77 5.47 -3.19 -4.49
C ILE A 77 6.85 -3.73 -4.86
N ALA A 78 7.37 -4.62 -4.01
CA ALA A 78 8.67 -5.26 -4.20
C ALA A 78 8.59 -6.73 -3.76
N ARG A 79 9.68 -7.47 -3.83
CA ARG A 79 9.78 -8.82 -3.27
C ARG A 79 10.65 -8.83 -2.01
N THR A 80 10.35 -9.72 -1.09
CA THR A 80 11.29 -10.08 -0.02
C THR A 80 12.40 -10.97 -0.58
N GLU A 81 13.48 -11.22 0.17
CA GLU A 81 14.52 -12.19 -0.20
C GLU A 81 13.98 -13.61 -0.40
N LYS A 82 12.82 -13.93 0.17
CA LYS A 82 12.13 -15.21 0.02
C LYS A 82 11.22 -15.27 -1.22
N GLY A 83 11.05 -14.15 -1.92
CA GLY A 83 10.20 -14.03 -3.09
C GLY A 83 8.76 -13.60 -2.79
N ASP A 84 8.37 -13.42 -1.52
CA ASP A 84 7.03 -12.98 -1.16
C ASP A 84 6.79 -11.53 -1.59
N ALA A 85 5.59 -11.23 -2.09
CA ALA A 85 5.21 -9.86 -2.42
C ALA A 85 5.15 -8.99 -1.16
N PHE A 86 5.73 -7.81 -1.23
CA PHE A 86 5.77 -6.83 -0.16
C PHE A 86 5.32 -5.46 -0.65
N THR A 87 4.41 -4.84 0.09
CA THR A 87 3.89 -3.50 -0.20
C THR A 87 4.34 -2.51 0.88
N HIS A 88 4.89 -1.39 0.46
CA HIS A 88 5.21 -0.25 1.33
C HIS A 88 4.33 0.92 0.91
N ILE A 89 3.42 1.33 1.78
CA ILE A 89 2.36 2.28 1.44
C ILE A 89 2.26 3.35 2.52
N HIS A 90 2.08 4.58 2.09
CA HIS A 90 1.65 5.70 2.92
C HIS A 90 0.29 6.19 2.45
N CYS A 91 -0.54 6.58 3.41
CA CYS A 91 -1.91 7.05 3.18
C CYS A 91 -2.17 8.39 3.85
N CYS A 92 -3.14 9.10 3.28
CA CYS A 92 -3.72 10.30 3.84
C CYS A 92 -5.24 10.15 3.84
N TRP A 93 -5.87 10.34 5.00
CA TRP A 93 -7.33 10.29 5.17
C TRP A 93 -7.89 11.62 5.58
N SER A 94 -9.18 11.82 5.29
CA SER A 94 -10.01 12.86 5.86
C SER A 94 -11.15 12.23 6.65
N ASP A 95 -11.31 12.61 7.91
CA ASP A 95 -12.47 12.24 8.70
C ASP A 95 -13.72 13.08 8.35
N ASP A 96 -14.84 12.83 9.03
CA ASP A 96 -16.11 13.52 8.75
C ASP A 96 -16.08 15.02 9.12
N ASP A 97 -15.10 15.47 9.92
CA ASP A 97 -14.84 16.86 10.23
C ASP A 97 -13.79 17.52 9.31
N ASN A 98 -13.35 16.80 8.28
CA ASN A 98 -12.27 17.16 7.35
C ASN A 98 -10.90 17.36 8.04
N ASN A 99 -10.67 16.73 9.20
CA ASN A 99 -9.32 16.65 9.74
C ASN A 99 -8.50 15.65 8.95
N VAL A 100 -7.25 16.01 8.65
CA VAL A 100 -6.34 15.18 7.88
C VAL A 100 -5.47 14.33 8.80
N LEU A 101 -5.46 13.02 8.56
CA LEU A 101 -4.62 12.04 9.24
C LEU A 101 -3.78 11.32 8.19
N ALA A 102 -2.50 11.15 8.44
CA ALA A 102 -1.60 10.53 7.47
C ALA A 102 -0.48 9.74 8.14
N GLY A 103 0.08 8.79 7.41
CA GLY A 103 1.24 8.03 7.87
C GLY A 103 1.50 6.77 7.06
N HIS A 104 2.44 5.98 7.57
CA HIS A 104 2.71 4.64 7.08
C HIS A 104 1.48 3.74 7.32
N LEU A 105 1.06 3.04 6.30
CA LEU A 105 -0.09 2.14 6.35
C LEU A 105 0.31 0.77 6.90
N PHE A 106 -0.40 0.29 7.91
CA PHE A 106 -0.29 -1.09 8.40
C PHE A 106 -1.48 -1.94 7.98
N GLN A 107 -2.68 -1.33 7.89
CA GLN A 107 -3.92 -1.99 7.51
C GLN A 107 -4.95 -0.96 7.09
N ALA A 108 -5.76 -1.27 6.07
CA ALA A 108 -6.98 -0.56 5.73
C ALA A 108 -7.96 -1.49 5.03
N THR A 109 -9.17 -1.59 5.57
CA THR A 109 -10.27 -2.35 4.97
C THR A 109 -11.12 -1.41 4.12
N VAL A 110 -11.35 -1.78 2.88
CA VAL A 110 -12.19 -0.97 1.97
C VAL A 110 -13.64 -0.97 2.48
N HIS A 111 -14.23 0.23 2.61
CA HIS A 111 -15.61 0.40 3.06
C HIS A 111 -16.58 0.52 1.89
N VAL A 112 -16.26 1.32 0.90
CA VAL A 112 -17.09 1.52 -0.31
C VAL A 112 -16.33 1.02 -1.55
N VAL A 113 -15.20 1.64 -1.85
CA VAL A 113 -14.33 1.31 -2.97
C VAL A 113 -12.93 1.89 -2.69
N ALA A 114 -11.89 1.26 -3.22
CA ALA A 114 -10.60 1.89 -3.42
C ALA A 114 -10.17 1.69 -4.87
N GLU A 115 -9.71 2.78 -5.50
CA GLU A 115 -9.23 2.80 -6.88
C GLU A 115 -7.76 3.18 -6.85
N ILE A 116 -6.90 2.25 -7.28
CA ILE A 116 -5.44 2.39 -7.14
C ILE A 116 -4.78 2.23 -8.51
N HIS A 117 -3.93 3.18 -8.86
CA HIS A 117 -3.09 3.10 -10.05
C HIS A 117 -1.70 2.61 -9.70
N ILE A 118 -1.24 1.61 -10.45
CA ILE A 118 0.05 0.94 -10.30
C ILE A 118 0.80 1.04 -11.62
N ARG A 119 2.07 1.41 -11.56
CA ARG A 119 2.98 1.34 -12.70
C ARG A 119 4.02 0.26 -12.49
N VAL A 120 3.91 -0.81 -13.26
CA VAL A 120 4.84 -1.94 -13.23
C VAL A 120 6.16 -1.54 -13.90
N MET A 121 7.26 -1.97 -13.32
CA MET A 121 8.61 -1.84 -13.89
C MET A 121 9.00 -3.19 -14.49
N ASP A 122 8.56 -3.45 -15.73
CA ASP A 122 8.58 -4.78 -16.37
C ASP A 122 9.98 -5.40 -16.50
N HIS A 123 11.05 -4.62 -16.38
CA HIS A 123 12.44 -5.09 -16.51
C HIS A 123 13.28 -4.83 -15.26
N ALA A 124 12.63 -4.54 -14.15
CA ALA A 124 13.28 -4.30 -12.87
C ALA A 124 12.85 -5.34 -11.84
N SER A 125 13.72 -5.61 -10.88
CA SER A 125 13.39 -6.33 -9.67
C SER A 125 13.74 -5.46 -8.48
N MET A 126 12.81 -5.30 -7.54
CA MET A 126 13.06 -4.59 -6.29
C MET A 126 13.00 -5.59 -5.15
N THR A 127 14.05 -5.64 -4.33
CA THR A 127 14.15 -6.57 -3.21
C THR A 127 14.24 -5.81 -1.89
N ARG A 128 13.44 -6.24 -0.91
CA ARG A 128 13.48 -5.76 0.45
C ARG A 128 14.20 -6.76 1.34
N CYS A 129 15.22 -6.26 2.06
CA CYS A 129 16.03 -7.04 2.97
C CYS A 129 16.09 -6.35 4.33
N PRO A 130 16.35 -7.08 5.43
CA PRO A 130 16.68 -6.48 6.71
C PRO A 130 17.91 -5.58 6.56
N LEU A 131 17.84 -4.35 7.07
CA LEU A 131 18.95 -3.42 7.11
C LEU A 131 19.18 -3.01 8.56
N ALA A 132 20.30 -3.44 9.16
CA ALA A 132 20.81 -3.20 10.50
C ALA A 132 19.85 -2.69 11.59
N GLU A 133 19.19 -1.56 11.37
CA GLU A 133 18.26 -0.90 12.32
C GLU A 133 16.81 -0.89 11.83
N PHE A 134 16.54 -1.38 10.61
CA PHE A 134 15.21 -1.39 10.00
C PHE A 134 14.82 -2.80 9.57
N GLU A 135 13.59 -3.20 9.88
CA GLU A 135 13.11 -4.56 9.56
C GLU A 135 13.21 -4.91 8.08
N LEU A 136 12.85 -4.00 7.20
CA LEU A 136 12.92 -4.21 5.76
C LEU A 136 13.20 -2.89 5.02
N SER A 137 14.32 -2.81 4.34
CA SER A 137 14.66 -1.70 3.45
C SER A 137 14.73 -2.16 2.00
N LEU A 138 14.44 -1.25 1.08
CA LEU A 138 14.61 -1.48 -0.34
C LEU A 138 16.09 -1.32 -0.69
N ILE A 139 16.77 -2.39 -1.07
CA ILE A 139 18.23 -2.39 -1.27
C ILE A 139 18.67 -2.72 -2.69
N HIS A 140 17.82 -3.31 -3.50
CA HIS A 140 18.07 -3.54 -4.92
C HIS A 140 16.95 -2.93 -5.75
N ILE A 141 17.32 -2.06 -6.66
CA ILE A 141 16.41 -1.39 -7.59
C ILE A 141 16.97 -1.54 -9.00
#